data_1887a6f890cda4d31401bb5750d40efb
#
_entry.id   1887a6f890cda4d31401bb5750d40efb
#
_cell.length_a   1.000
_cell.length_b   1.000
_cell.length_c   1.000
_cell.angle_alpha   90.00
_cell.angle_beta   90.00
_cell.angle_gamma   90.00
#
_symmetry.space_group_name_H-M   'P 1'
#
loop_
_entity.id
_entity.type
_entity.pdbx_description
1 polymer ?
#
loop_
_entity_poly.entity_id
_entity_poly.type
_entity_poly.pdbx_seq_one_letter_code
_entity_poly.pdbx_strand_id
1 'polypeptide(L)'
;MRCPTSLATLHRFTEAATMADSILSIDFSAAKTGLAYGEPGSRPVLSSQSFARWQNATLDEVAAAVIQWLPQAIATYQPSLIVVEAALPPIASRNAASAQVALGFDFLLRGAANIRGIRCIPVHLSTWRSFAFGTSRIKRAEAKARSIALCKGMGWEPKSHDEADAACIFLWAGATHYRKQFDACMPLFAAAQMRAA
;
A
#
# COMPACT_ATOMS: atom_id res chain seq x y z
N MET A 1 -28.43 -12.39 -46.01
CA MET A 1 -28.03 -13.00 -44.73
C MET A 1 -27.90 -11.91 -43.70
N ARG A 2 -28.81 -11.82 -42.76
CA ARG A 2 -28.82 -10.80 -41.69
C ARG A 2 -28.27 -11.45 -40.42
N CYS A 3 -27.22 -10.86 -39.88
CA CYS A 3 -26.69 -11.23 -38.54
C CYS A 3 -27.67 -10.70 -37.47
N PRO A 4 -28.08 -11.51 -36.48
CA PRO A 4 -28.84 -10.99 -35.35
C PRO A 4 -27.87 -10.50 -34.27
N THR A 5 -27.82 -9.21 -34.09
CA THR A 5 -27.25 -8.53 -32.93
C THR A 5 -28.18 -8.75 -31.73
N SER A 6 -27.77 -9.51 -30.76
CA SER A 6 -28.40 -9.49 -29.42
C SER A 6 -27.32 -9.50 -28.34
N LEU A 7 -26.90 -8.32 -27.99
CA LEU A 7 -26.05 -8.01 -26.82
C LEU A 7 -26.92 -7.60 -25.61
N ALA A 8 -27.93 -8.39 -25.33
CA ALA A 8 -28.83 -8.10 -24.22
C ALA A 8 -29.02 -9.31 -23.34
N THR A 9 -28.00 -9.77 -22.63
CA THR A 9 -28.19 -10.65 -21.46
C THR A 9 -26.83 -10.88 -20.75
N LEU A 10 -26.28 -9.84 -20.12
CA LEU A 10 -25.15 -9.99 -19.19
C LEU A 10 -25.26 -8.96 -18.05
N HIS A 11 -26.46 -8.76 -17.51
CA HIS A 11 -26.67 -8.09 -16.24
C HIS A 11 -27.47 -8.99 -15.29
N ARG A 12 -26.86 -10.07 -14.85
CA ARG A 12 -27.11 -10.60 -13.51
C ARG A 12 -25.86 -10.30 -12.70
N PHE A 13 -25.76 -9.07 -12.20
CA PHE A 13 -24.95 -8.83 -11.03
C PHE A 13 -25.60 -9.64 -9.89
N THR A 14 -25.04 -10.82 -9.62
CA THR A 14 -25.14 -11.47 -8.33
C THR A 14 -24.90 -10.39 -7.27
N GLU A 15 -25.81 -10.29 -6.30
CA GLU A 15 -25.61 -9.55 -5.06
C GLU A 15 -24.20 -9.89 -4.57
N ALA A 16 -23.26 -8.96 -4.76
CA ALA A 16 -21.94 -9.08 -4.18
C ALA A 16 -22.17 -9.01 -2.67
N ALA A 17 -21.98 -10.13 -1.99
CA ALA A 17 -21.73 -10.09 -0.56
C ALA A 17 -20.77 -8.92 -0.34
N THR A 18 -21.16 -7.93 0.45
CA THR A 18 -20.34 -6.75 0.77
C THR A 18 -19.07 -7.29 1.41
N MET A 19 -18.02 -7.46 0.60
CA MET A 19 -16.70 -7.81 1.10
C MET A 19 -16.33 -6.73 2.10
N ALA A 20 -15.95 -7.14 3.30
CA ALA A 20 -15.51 -6.19 4.31
C ALA A 20 -14.42 -5.29 3.72
N ASP A 21 -14.50 -3.98 4.00
CA ASP A 21 -13.49 -3.05 3.54
C ASP A 21 -12.11 -3.49 4.01
N SER A 22 -11.16 -3.58 3.09
CA SER A 22 -9.81 -4.04 3.37
C SER A 22 -8.77 -3.20 2.64
N ILE A 23 -7.68 -2.92 3.30
CA ILE A 23 -6.59 -2.09 2.79
C ILE A 23 -5.35 -2.96 2.64
N LEU A 24 -4.70 -2.88 1.48
CA LEU A 24 -3.33 -3.33 1.27
C LEU A 24 -2.44 -2.10 1.10
N SER A 25 -1.57 -1.83 2.05
CA SER A 25 -0.57 -0.76 1.94
C SER A 25 0.80 -1.32 1.62
N ILE A 26 1.54 -0.59 0.77
CA ILE A 26 2.80 -1.03 0.19
C ILE A 26 3.85 0.07 0.32
N ASP A 27 4.95 -0.23 1.02
CA ASP A 27 6.20 0.54 0.99
C ASP A 27 7.17 -0.18 0.04
N PHE A 28 7.24 0.29 -1.22
CA PHE A 28 7.95 -0.44 -2.27
C PHE A 28 9.45 -0.19 -2.26
N SER A 29 10.19 -1.29 -2.26
CA SER A 29 11.61 -1.35 -2.60
C SER A 29 11.90 -2.71 -3.25
N ALA A 30 12.74 -2.74 -4.29
CA ALA A 30 13.10 -3.99 -4.96
C ALA A 30 13.79 -4.98 -4.00
N ALA A 31 14.62 -4.48 -3.09
CA ALA A 31 15.32 -5.29 -2.12
C ALA A 31 14.39 -5.87 -1.06
N LYS A 32 13.48 -5.05 -0.52
CA LYS A 32 12.54 -5.47 0.50
C LYS A 32 11.32 -4.54 0.54
N THR A 33 10.23 -4.98 -0.04
CA THR A 33 8.95 -4.29 -0.04
C THR A 33 8.18 -4.63 1.23
N GLY A 34 7.79 -3.61 2.00
CA GLY A 34 6.92 -3.78 3.15
C GLY A 34 5.46 -3.83 2.76
N LEU A 35 4.69 -4.68 3.43
CA LEU A 35 3.26 -4.88 3.21
C LEU A 35 2.51 -4.82 4.54
N ALA A 36 1.38 -4.12 4.57
CA ALA A 36 0.43 -4.22 5.68
C ALA A 36 -0.99 -4.38 5.12
N TYR A 37 -1.72 -5.39 5.60
CA TYR A 37 -3.04 -5.76 5.11
C TYR A 37 -4.01 -5.96 6.27
N GLY A 38 -5.24 -5.47 6.14
CA GLY A 38 -6.30 -5.66 7.12
C GLY A 38 -7.50 -4.76 6.91
N GLU A 39 -8.46 -4.84 7.82
CA GLU A 39 -9.60 -3.95 7.87
C GLU A 39 -9.18 -2.57 8.44
N PRO A 40 -9.81 -1.46 8.00
CA PRO A 40 -9.52 -0.13 8.51
C PRO A 40 -9.67 -0.05 10.03
N GLY A 41 -8.60 0.41 10.70
CA GLY A 41 -8.58 0.53 12.17
C GLY A 41 -8.28 -0.76 12.92
N SER A 42 -8.14 -1.91 12.25
CA SER A 42 -7.71 -3.17 12.87
C SER A 42 -6.19 -3.29 12.99
N ARG A 43 -5.72 -4.32 13.69
CA ARG A 43 -4.31 -4.73 13.64
C ARG A 43 -4.02 -5.34 12.26
N PRO A 44 -3.12 -4.77 11.45
CA PRO A 44 -2.80 -5.33 10.15
C PRO A 44 -1.93 -6.59 10.26
N VAL A 45 -2.04 -7.47 9.28
CA VAL A 45 -1.05 -8.49 9.00
C VAL A 45 0.13 -7.83 8.30
N LEU A 46 1.32 -7.94 8.90
CA LEU A 46 2.56 -7.36 8.38
C LEU A 46 3.39 -8.46 7.70
N SER A 47 3.92 -8.14 6.54
CA SER A 47 4.81 -9.03 5.80
C SER A 47 5.76 -8.23 4.92
N SER A 48 6.73 -8.91 4.33
CA SER A 48 7.62 -8.30 3.36
C SER A 48 7.88 -9.23 2.17
N GLN A 49 8.11 -8.62 1.00
CA GLN A 49 8.43 -9.30 -0.24
C GLN A 49 9.74 -8.76 -0.81
N SER A 50 10.61 -9.63 -1.30
CA SER A 50 11.81 -9.26 -2.03
C SER A 50 11.66 -9.63 -3.50
N PHE A 51 12.00 -8.69 -4.39
CA PHE A 51 12.01 -8.90 -5.84
C PHE A 51 13.44 -9.01 -6.39
N ALA A 52 14.43 -8.49 -5.66
CA ALA A 52 15.84 -8.70 -5.95
C ALA A 52 16.33 -9.91 -5.16
N ARG A 53 16.46 -11.05 -5.82
CA ARG A 53 16.92 -12.31 -5.18
C ARG A 53 18.40 -12.27 -4.78
N TRP A 54 19.20 -11.37 -5.39
CA TRP A 54 20.62 -11.15 -5.14
C TRP A 54 20.99 -9.68 -5.35
N GLN A 55 22.16 -9.29 -4.85
CA GLN A 55 22.60 -7.88 -4.85
C GLN A 55 22.73 -7.25 -6.26
N ASN A 56 22.90 -8.07 -7.30
CA ASN A 56 23.09 -7.62 -8.68
C ASN A 56 21.91 -8.00 -9.59
N ALA A 57 20.70 -8.11 -9.04
CA ALA A 57 19.52 -8.38 -9.85
C ALA A 57 19.33 -7.28 -10.90
N THR A 58 19.13 -7.68 -12.15
CA THR A 58 18.85 -6.78 -13.26
C THR A 58 17.45 -6.19 -13.16
N LEU A 59 17.19 -5.10 -13.88
CA LEU A 59 15.84 -4.51 -13.96
C LEU A 59 14.82 -5.52 -14.50
N ASP A 60 15.23 -6.32 -15.48
CA ASP A 60 14.35 -7.32 -16.11
C ASP A 60 13.97 -8.44 -15.12
N GLU A 61 14.92 -8.90 -14.30
CA GLU A 61 14.66 -9.90 -13.26
C GLU A 61 13.73 -9.37 -12.19
N VAL A 62 13.91 -8.11 -11.76
CA VAL A 62 12.99 -7.45 -10.81
C VAL A 62 11.61 -7.29 -11.43
N ALA A 63 11.52 -6.83 -12.68
CA ALA A 63 10.24 -6.66 -13.38
C ALA A 63 9.51 -8.01 -13.53
N ALA A 64 10.21 -9.08 -13.93
CA ALA A 64 9.64 -10.41 -14.04
C ALA A 64 9.10 -10.92 -12.69
N ALA A 65 9.85 -10.73 -11.60
CA ALA A 65 9.41 -11.10 -10.25
C ALA A 65 8.17 -10.33 -9.81
N VAL A 66 8.10 -9.02 -10.10
CA VAL A 66 6.93 -8.18 -9.82
C VAL A 66 5.71 -8.64 -10.62
N ILE A 67 5.87 -8.89 -11.92
CA ILE A 67 4.77 -9.34 -12.80
C ILE A 67 4.20 -10.69 -12.34
N GLN A 68 5.04 -11.60 -11.87
CA GLN A 68 4.62 -12.89 -11.33
C GLN A 68 3.91 -12.74 -9.97
N TRP A 69 4.37 -11.83 -9.13
CA TRP A 69 3.86 -11.66 -7.78
C TRP A 69 2.51 -10.90 -7.74
N LEU A 70 2.33 -9.86 -8.54
CA LEU A 70 1.17 -8.97 -8.48
C LEU A 70 -0.18 -9.69 -8.57
N PRO A 71 -0.43 -10.58 -9.54
CA PRO A 71 -1.70 -11.30 -9.64
C PRO A 71 -1.97 -12.19 -8.42
N GLN A 72 -0.92 -12.81 -7.88
CA GLN A 72 -0.99 -13.68 -6.72
C GLN A 72 -1.31 -12.86 -5.45
N ALA A 73 -0.63 -11.74 -5.26
CA ALA A 73 -0.88 -10.84 -4.13
C ALA A 73 -2.31 -10.31 -4.15
N ILE A 74 -2.80 -9.83 -5.29
CA ILE A 74 -4.17 -9.34 -5.44
C ILE A 74 -5.18 -10.46 -5.16
N ALA A 75 -4.92 -11.68 -5.65
CA ALA A 75 -5.81 -12.83 -5.42
C ALA A 75 -5.79 -13.30 -3.95
N THR A 76 -4.65 -13.20 -3.28
CA THR A 76 -4.50 -13.61 -1.87
C THR A 76 -5.12 -12.61 -0.92
N TYR A 77 -4.83 -11.32 -1.10
CA TYR A 77 -5.29 -10.27 -0.18
C TYR A 77 -6.71 -9.77 -0.51
N GLN A 78 -7.14 -9.83 -1.76
CA GLN A 78 -8.45 -9.32 -2.22
C GLN A 78 -8.79 -7.92 -1.64
N PRO A 79 -7.88 -6.94 -1.73
CA PRO A 79 -8.09 -5.66 -1.09
C PRO A 79 -9.17 -4.85 -1.79
N SER A 80 -9.98 -4.10 -1.03
CA SER A 80 -10.90 -3.10 -1.58
C SER A 80 -10.17 -1.79 -1.94
N LEU A 81 -9.03 -1.55 -1.27
CA LEU A 81 -8.16 -0.40 -1.52
C LEU A 81 -6.69 -0.83 -1.46
N ILE A 82 -5.92 -0.43 -2.47
CA ILE A 82 -4.45 -0.50 -2.43
C ILE A 82 -3.91 0.92 -2.24
N VAL A 83 -2.97 1.09 -1.30
CA VAL A 83 -2.23 2.34 -1.11
C VAL A 83 -0.75 2.05 -1.21
N VAL A 84 -0.05 2.76 -2.08
CA VAL A 84 1.38 2.58 -2.31
C VAL A 84 2.14 3.88 -2.05
N GLU A 85 3.34 3.81 -1.44
CA GLU A 85 4.19 4.99 -1.37
C GLU A 85 4.52 5.46 -2.79
N ALA A 86 4.28 6.75 -3.06
CA ALA A 86 4.51 7.34 -4.36
C ALA A 86 6.01 7.30 -4.70
N ALA A 87 6.34 6.78 -5.89
CA ALA A 87 7.69 6.80 -6.39
C ALA A 87 8.23 8.25 -6.46
N LEU A 88 9.46 8.44 -6.01
CA LEU A 88 10.11 9.74 -6.16
C LEU A 88 10.46 9.98 -7.64
N PRO A 89 10.29 11.22 -8.13
CA PRO A 89 10.74 11.57 -9.47
C PRO A 89 12.25 11.30 -9.62
N PRO A 90 12.73 10.88 -10.80
CA PRO A 90 14.16 10.56 -11.02
C PRO A 90 15.10 11.69 -10.59
N ILE A 91 14.71 12.96 -10.80
CA ILE A 91 15.48 14.15 -10.41
C ILE A 91 15.62 14.30 -8.88
N ALA A 92 14.71 13.73 -8.11
CA ALA A 92 14.75 13.76 -6.64
C ALA A 92 15.38 12.49 -6.05
N SER A 93 15.67 11.50 -6.88
CA SER A 93 16.28 10.24 -6.46
C SER A 93 17.81 10.32 -6.56
N ARG A 94 18.51 9.83 -5.52
CA ARG A 94 19.96 9.67 -5.56
C ARG A 94 20.43 8.52 -6.45
N ASN A 95 19.53 7.63 -6.84
CA ASN A 95 19.81 6.48 -7.67
C ASN A 95 18.73 6.36 -8.75
N ALA A 96 19.12 6.66 -9.99
CA ALA A 96 18.23 6.64 -11.15
C ALA A 96 17.61 5.24 -11.40
N ALA A 97 18.38 4.16 -11.22
CA ALA A 97 17.88 2.80 -11.40
C ALA A 97 16.79 2.46 -10.37
N SER A 98 16.98 2.84 -9.10
CA SER A 98 15.96 2.63 -8.06
C SER A 98 14.69 3.43 -8.35
N ALA A 99 14.81 4.66 -8.86
CA ALA A 99 13.65 5.46 -9.25
C ALA A 99 12.90 4.83 -10.43
N GLN A 100 13.63 4.34 -11.42
CA GLN A 100 13.04 3.65 -12.58
C GLN A 100 12.27 2.40 -12.17
N VAL A 101 12.83 1.57 -11.27
CA VAL A 101 12.16 0.38 -10.74
C VAL A 101 10.90 0.78 -9.98
N ALA A 102 10.95 1.81 -9.13
CA ALA A 102 9.80 2.26 -8.36
C ALA A 102 8.67 2.79 -9.25
N LEU A 103 8.99 3.56 -10.29
CA LEU A 103 8.00 4.03 -11.28
C LEU A 103 7.40 2.87 -12.08
N GLY A 104 8.22 1.90 -12.49
CA GLY A 104 7.76 0.69 -13.17
C GLY A 104 6.81 -0.12 -12.30
N PHE A 105 7.14 -0.30 -11.02
CA PHE A 105 6.26 -0.97 -10.07
C PHE A 105 4.91 -0.25 -9.91
N ASP A 106 4.92 1.07 -9.69
CA ASP A 106 3.69 1.87 -9.55
C ASP A 106 2.79 1.71 -10.80
N PHE A 107 3.38 1.77 -11.99
CA PHE A 107 2.65 1.57 -13.25
C PHE A 107 2.02 0.17 -13.35
N LEU A 108 2.79 -0.89 -13.08
CA LEU A 108 2.31 -2.27 -13.12
C LEU A 108 1.23 -2.53 -12.05
N LEU A 109 1.44 -2.04 -10.83
CA LEU A 109 0.49 -2.19 -9.73
C LEU A 109 -0.86 -1.54 -10.06
N ARG A 110 -0.86 -0.32 -10.57
CA ARG A 110 -2.10 0.39 -10.96
C ARG A 110 -2.81 -0.31 -12.12
N GLY A 111 -2.06 -0.79 -13.10
CA GLY A 111 -2.62 -1.57 -14.20
C GLY A 111 -3.29 -2.84 -13.71
N ALA A 112 -2.60 -3.61 -12.86
CA ALA A 112 -3.13 -4.85 -12.28
C ALA A 112 -4.37 -4.60 -11.38
N ALA A 113 -4.34 -3.56 -10.56
CA ALA A 113 -5.47 -3.14 -9.73
C ALA A 113 -6.69 -2.73 -10.58
N ASN A 114 -6.47 -1.92 -11.62
CA ASN A 114 -7.52 -1.45 -12.51
C ASN A 114 -8.22 -2.60 -13.25
N ILE A 115 -7.48 -3.61 -13.73
CA ILE A 115 -8.03 -4.82 -14.35
C ILE A 115 -9.00 -5.55 -13.42
N ARG A 116 -8.77 -5.47 -12.10
CA ARG A 116 -9.59 -6.12 -11.06
C ARG A 116 -10.64 -5.18 -10.46
N GLY A 117 -10.78 -3.96 -10.95
CA GLY A 117 -11.69 -2.96 -10.40
C GLY A 117 -11.31 -2.47 -9.00
N ILE A 118 -10.06 -2.68 -8.58
CA ILE A 118 -9.55 -2.28 -7.26
C ILE A 118 -9.04 -0.84 -7.32
N ARG A 119 -9.48 -0.01 -6.40
CA ARG A 119 -8.97 1.34 -6.24
C ARG A 119 -7.51 1.31 -5.77
N CYS A 120 -6.60 1.97 -6.51
CA CYS A 120 -5.18 2.06 -6.17
C CYS A 120 -4.75 3.53 -6.07
N ILE A 121 -4.20 3.94 -4.94
CA ILE A 121 -3.88 5.33 -4.62
C ILE A 121 -2.40 5.45 -4.23
N PRO A 122 -1.63 6.36 -4.85
CA PRO A 122 -0.32 6.72 -4.35
C PRO A 122 -0.43 7.67 -3.16
N VAL A 123 0.46 7.54 -2.19
CA VAL A 123 0.63 8.49 -1.09
C VAL A 123 2.05 9.02 -1.05
N HIS A 124 2.22 10.33 -0.96
CA HIS A 124 3.55 10.91 -0.83
C HIS A 124 4.15 10.63 0.56
N LEU A 125 5.45 10.40 0.59
CA LEU A 125 6.25 10.21 1.80
C LEU A 125 5.96 11.28 2.87
N SER A 126 5.90 12.55 2.46
CA SER A 126 5.61 13.67 3.36
C SER A 126 4.22 13.61 3.97
N THR A 127 3.24 13.11 3.24
CA THR A 127 1.83 13.05 3.67
C THR A 127 1.65 12.06 4.80
N TRP A 128 2.02 10.80 4.59
CA TRP A 128 1.84 9.79 5.63
C TRP A 128 2.75 10.02 6.85
N ARG A 129 3.98 10.56 6.64
CA ARG A 129 4.87 10.93 7.76
C ARG A 129 4.32 12.07 8.59
N SER A 130 3.79 13.12 7.97
CA SER A 130 3.13 14.21 8.70
C SER A 130 1.94 13.69 9.50
N PHE A 131 1.17 12.76 8.94
CA PHE A 131 0.07 12.13 9.67
C PHE A 131 0.58 11.28 10.84
N ALA A 132 1.56 10.40 10.63
CA ALA A 132 2.03 9.45 11.63
C ALA A 132 2.90 10.09 12.73
N PHE A 133 3.66 11.14 12.40
CA PHE A 133 4.69 11.70 13.28
C PHE A 133 4.49 13.18 13.60
N GLY A 134 3.45 13.82 13.07
CA GLY A 134 3.22 15.26 13.18
C GLY A 134 4.16 16.11 12.31
N THR A 135 5.13 15.50 11.62
CA THR A 135 6.10 16.19 10.74
C THR A 135 6.70 15.24 9.72
N SER A 136 6.98 15.75 8.52
CA SER A 136 7.75 15.03 7.50
C SER A 136 9.24 15.40 7.48
N ARG A 137 9.61 16.48 8.18
CA ARG A 137 10.98 17.03 8.19
C ARG A 137 11.86 16.34 9.22
N ILE A 138 12.08 15.04 9.03
CA ILE A 138 12.90 14.21 9.92
C ILE A 138 13.95 13.44 9.12
N LYS A 139 15.07 13.14 9.74
CA LYS A 139 16.14 12.35 9.12
C LYS A 139 15.68 10.91 8.89
N ARG A 140 16.20 10.26 7.84
CA ARG A 140 15.79 8.89 7.47
C ARG A 140 15.92 7.89 8.62
N ALA A 141 17.02 7.93 9.37
CA ALA A 141 17.23 7.02 10.51
C ALA A 141 16.20 7.26 11.62
N GLU A 142 15.86 8.51 11.91
CA GLU A 142 14.84 8.88 12.88
C GLU A 142 13.44 8.46 12.42
N ALA A 143 13.11 8.64 11.14
CA ALA A 143 11.82 8.19 10.58
C ALA A 143 11.64 6.69 10.78
N LYS A 144 12.67 5.89 10.46
CA LYS A 144 12.65 4.44 10.67
C LYS A 144 12.43 4.05 12.13
N ALA A 145 13.11 4.74 13.06
CA ALA A 145 12.93 4.50 14.49
C ALA A 145 11.50 4.85 14.94
N ARG A 146 10.93 5.96 14.44
CA ARG A 146 9.57 6.39 14.76
C ARG A 146 8.50 5.45 14.21
N SER A 147 8.66 4.92 12.98
CA SER A 147 7.74 3.91 12.42
C SER A 147 7.69 2.66 13.30
N ILE A 148 8.84 2.14 13.70
CA ILE A 148 8.92 0.98 14.62
C ILE A 148 8.29 1.31 15.98
N ALA A 149 8.59 2.47 16.55
CA ALA A 149 8.05 2.90 17.85
C ALA A 149 6.53 3.02 17.81
N LEU A 150 5.97 3.61 16.74
CA LEU A 150 4.54 3.73 16.53
C LEU A 150 3.87 2.36 16.46
N CYS A 151 4.40 1.44 15.65
CA CYS A 151 3.89 0.08 15.55
C CYS A 151 3.90 -0.63 16.92
N LYS A 152 5.00 -0.55 17.65
CA LYS A 152 5.09 -1.13 18.99
C LYS A 152 4.09 -0.52 19.98
N GLY A 153 3.91 0.80 19.92
CA GLY A 153 2.89 1.50 20.72
C GLY A 153 1.46 1.06 20.41
N MET A 154 1.22 0.59 19.19
CA MET A 154 -0.06 0.02 18.75
C MET A 154 -0.18 -1.49 19.04
N GLY A 155 0.83 -2.12 19.66
CA GLY A 155 0.88 -3.55 19.86
C GLY A 155 1.14 -4.35 18.57
N TRP A 156 1.70 -3.72 17.53
CA TRP A 156 2.08 -4.36 16.28
C TRP A 156 3.56 -4.71 16.29
N GLU A 157 3.93 -5.79 15.63
CA GLU A 157 5.27 -6.37 15.68
C GLU A 157 5.89 -6.45 14.28
N PRO A 158 6.33 -5.32 13.70
CA PRO A 158 7.00 -5.34 12.40
C PRO A 158 8.38 -6.00 12.54
N LYS A 159 8.72 -6.86 11.60
CA LYS A 159 10.02 -7.55 11.53
C LYS A 159 11.08 -6.71 10.79
N SER A 160 10.67 -5.61 10.19
CA SER A 160 11.57 -4.72 9.45
C SER A 160 11.04 -3.28 9.45
N HIS A 161 11.91 -2.35 9.04
CA HIS A 161 11.52 -0.95 8.86
C HIS A 161 10.49 -0.78 7.73
N ASP A 162 10.63 -1.58 6.66
CA ASP A 162 9.74 -1.51 5.50
C ASP A 162 8.33 -1.97 5.88
N GLU A 163 8.20 -3.02 6.72
CA GLU A 163 6.91 -3.41 7.29
C GLU A 163 6.31 -2.32 8.19
N ALA A 164 7.15 -1.63 8.97
CA ALA A 164 6.70 -0.55 9.84
C ALA A 164 6.26 0.68 9.03
N ASP A 165 6.96 1.03 7.95
CA ASP A 165 6.58 2.12 7.07
C ASP A 165 5.26 1.78 6.33
N ALA A 166 5.09 0.55 5.84
CA ALA A 166 3.83 0.06 5.29
C ALA A 166 2.68 0.12 6.30
N ALA A 167 2.92 -0.19 7.58
CA ALA A 167 1.93 -0.07 8.64
C ALA A 167 1.52 1.38 8.92
N CYS A 168 2.45 2.34 8.82
CA CYS A 168 2.14 3.77 8.92
C CYS A 168 1.29 4.25 7.75
N ILE A 169 1.56 3.76 6.53
CA ILE A 169 0.75 4.02 5.34
C ILE A 169 -0.66 3.43 5.52
N PHE A 170 -0.77 2.23 6.09
CA PHE A 170 -2.05 1.57 6.42
C PHE A 170 -2.89 2.43 7.39
N LEU A 171 -2.29 2.96 8.46
CA LEU A 171 -2.96 3.87 9.40
C LEU A 171 -3.48 5.12 8.70
N TRP A 172 -2.64 5.76 7.89
CA TRP A 172 -3.03 6.92 7.11
C TRP A 172 -4.21 6.61 6.18
N ALA A 173 -4.15 5.47 5.49
CA ALA A 173 -5.18 5.05 4.55
C ALA A 173 -6.52 4.81 5.26
N GLY A 174 -6.52 4.13 6.40
CA GLY A 174 -7.72 3.91 7.22
C GLY A 174 -8.35 5.23 7.68
N ALA A 175 -7.54 6.12 8.27
CA ALA A 175 -8.01 7.41 8.74
C ALA A 175 -8.50 8.34 7.63
N THR A 176 -7.97 8.22 6.41
CA THR A 176 -8.32 9.11 5.30
C THR A 176 -9.51 8.60 4.48
N HIS A 177 -9.55 7.30 4.20
CA HIS A 177 -10.51 6.73 3.25
C HIS A 177 -11.66 5.96 3.91
N TYR A 178 -11.49 5.55 5.18
CA TYR A 178 -12.46 4.79 5.96
C TYR A 178 -12.67 5.38 7.35
N ARG A 179 -12.78 6.70 7.41
CA ARG A 179 -12.79 7.49 8.64
C ARG A 179 -13.73 6.95 9.72
N LYS A 180 -14.96 6.60 9.35
CA LYS A 180 -15.96 6.12 10.33
C LYS A 180 -15.54 4.81 10.98
N GLN A 181 -15.05 3.84 10.20
CA GLN A 181 -14.56 2.55 10.70
C GLN A 181 -13.29 2.73 11.52
N PHE A 182 -12.36 3.54 11.03
CA PHE A 182 -11.12 3.87 11.72
C PHE A 182 -11.36 4.48 13.08
N ASP A 183 -12.19 5.52 13.18
CA ASP A 183 -12.50 6.21 14.43
C ASP A 183 -13.23 5.30 15.44
N ALA A 184 -14.07 4.38 14.97
CA ALA A 184 -14.74 3.40 15.81
C ALA A 184 -13.76 2.39 16.45
N CYS A 185 -12.74 1.98 15.69
CA CYS A 185 -11.74 1.01 16.16
C CYS A 185 -10.57 1.65 16.91
N MET A 186 -10.25 2.92 16.62
CA MET A 186 -9.10 3.66 17.17
C MET A 186 -9.47 5.01 17.76
N PRO A 187 -10.38 5.09 18.73
CA PRO A 187 -10.89 6.37 19.22
C PRO A 187 -9.82 7.25 19.88
N LEU A 188 -8.83 6.67 20.57
CA LEU A 188 -7.73 7.41 21.19
C LEU A 188 -6.77 8.00 20.15
N PHE A 189 -6.51 7.29 19.07
CA PHE A 189 -5.67 7.78 17.96
C PHE A 189 -6.38 8.92 17.22
N ALA A 190 -7.66 8.75 16.94
CA ALA A 190 -8.50 9.78 16.32
C ALA A 190 -8.54 11.05 17.16
N ALA A 191 -8.74 10.95 18.48
CA ALA A 191 -8.73 12.08 19.39
C ALA A 191 -7.38 12.80 19.48
N ALA A 192 -6.26 12.07 19.38
CA ALA A 192 -4.91 12.65 19.36
C ALA A 192 -4.67 13.45 18.08
N GLN A 193 -5.11 12.96 16.93
CA GLN A 193 -5.01 13.67 15.65
C GLN A 193 -5.83 14.95 15.62
N MET A 194 -7.03 14.96 16.20
CA MET A 194 -7.89 16.15 16.29
C MET A 194 -7.29 17.28 17.15
N ARG A 195 -6.41 16.94 18.11
CA ARG A 195 -5.72 17.94 18.96
C ARG A 195 -4.46 18.52 18.30
N ALA A 196 -3.94 17.86 17.27
CA ALA A 196 -2.72 18.25 16.57
C ALA A 196 -3.00 19.06 15.28
N ALA A 197 -4.24 19.14 14.85
CA ALA A 197 -4.73 19.91 13.69
C ALA A 197 -5.24 21.28 14.10
#